data_d681b4c9786a2a37618acd11721cb39d
#
_entry.id   d681b4c9786a2a37618acd11721cb39d
#
_cell.length_a   1.000
_cell.length_b   1.000
_cell.length_c   1.000
_cell.angle_alpha   90.00
_cell.angle_beta   90.00
_cell.angle_gamma   90.00
#
_symmetry.space_group_name_H-M   'P 1'
#
loop_
_entity.id
_entity.type
_entity.pdbx_description
1 polymer ?
#
loop_
_entity_poly.entity_id
_entity_poly.type
_entity_poly.pdbx_seq_one_letter_code
_entity_poly.pdbx_strand_id
1 'polypeptide(L)'
;MSDPKKPPTPRRLLIALFVIYLALLAWIVLWKLEAPWVGEAALLPRPIKLIPFVPNGDAGGSAPLEVLFNLLLFIPFGLYLGLLAPSWKWFTVTGVLVAASLVLEVVQHVLSIGSFDTTDVIVNTAGGLAGLGLLALSRRRFQARTPVVMTRVLAIATLVGVLAVAIFIASPLHYGPQRDVIFPSPSASP
;
A
#
# COMPACT_ATOMS: atom_id res chain seq x y z
N MET A 1 -7.82 17.21 -44.00
CA MET A 1 -6.96 17.50 -42.86
C MET A 1 -7.04 16.34 -41.90
N SER A 2 -6.09 15.40 -41.96
CA SER A 2 -6.08 14.21 -41.11
C SER A 2 -5.55 14.62 -39.73
N ASP A 3 -6.39 14.44 -38.73
CA ASP A 3 -6.07 14.66 -37.33
C ASP A 3 -4.84 13.79 -36.94
N PRO A 4 -3.75 14.38 -36.37
CA PRO A 4 -2.58 13.60 -36.01
C PRO A 4 -2.99 12.62 -34.92
N LYS A 5 -3.09 11.34 -35.26
CA LYS A 5 -3.33 10.23 -34.32
C LYS A 5 -2.31 10.31 -33.18
N LYS A 6 -2.80 10.74 -32.04
CA LYS A 6 -2.05 10.78 -30.79
C LYS A 6 -1.48 9.38 -30.51
N PRO A 7 -0.17 9.22 -30.28
CA PRO A 7 0.40 7.91 -30.03
C PRO A 7 -0.31 7.29 -28.84
N PRO A 8 -0.79 6.03 -28.95
CA PRO A 8 -1.37 5.33 -27.80
C PRO A 8 -0.32 5.27 -26.70
N THR A 9 -0.72 5.59 -25.48
CA THR A 9 0.15 5.39 -24.31
C THR A 9 0.58 3.93 -24.31
N PRO A 10 1.87 3.62 -24.39
CA PRO A 10 2.30 2.24 -24.52
C PRO A 10 1.85 1.47 -23.28
N ARG A 11 0.90 0.55 -23.46
CA ARG A 11 0.38 -0.31 -22.37
C ARG A 11 1.52 -0.99 -21.61
N ARG A 12 2.64 -1.27 -22.30
CA ARG A 12 3.85 -1.81 -21.71
C ARG A 12 4.44 -0.90 -20.62
N LEU A 13 4.49 0.42 -20.86
CA LEU A 13 4.97 1.39 -19.86
C LEU A 13 4.06 1.37 -18.63
N LEU A 14 2.75 1.38 -18.82
CA LEU A 14 1.80 1.37 -17.71
C LEU A 14 1.93 0.09 -16.88
N ILE A 15 2.14 -1.08 -17.52
CA ILE A 15 2.40 -2.35 -16.83
C ILE A 15 3.72 -2.29 -16.05
N ALA A 16 4.80 -1.79 -16.66
CA ALA A 16 6.08 -1.67 -15.98
C ALA A 16 6.00 -0.76 -14.74
N LEU A 17 5.36 0.40 -14.87
CA LEU A 17 5.12 1.31 -13.75
C LEU A 17 4.28 0.65 -12.66
N PHE A 18 3.27 -0.12 -13.04
CA PHE A 18 2.42 -0.85 -12.09
C PHE A 18 3.21 -1.91 -11.32
N VAL A 19 4.08 -2.66 -11.99
CA VAL A 19 4.94 -3.66 -11.32
C VAL A 19 5.90 -2.99 -10.33
N ILE A 20 6.54 -1.88 -10.73
CA ILE A 20 7.41 -1.11 -9.83
C ILE A 20 6.61 -0.60 -8.63
N TYR A 21 5.43 -0.03 -8.87
CA TYR A 21 4.56 0.44 -7.81
C TYR A 21 4.15 -0.70 -6.85
N LEU A 22 3.77 -1.89 -7.37
CA LEU A 22 3.41 -3.03 -6.53
C LEU A 22 4.58 -3.51 -5.66
N ALA A 23 5.80 -3.51 -6.20
CA ALA A 23 7.00 -3.84 -5.43
C ALA A 23 7.24 -2.82 -4.29
N LEU A 24 7.10 -1.52 -4.59
CA LEU A 24 7.18 -0.46 -3.58
C LEU A 24 6.07 -0.58 -2.54
N LEU A 25 4.82 -0.78 -2.98
CA LEU A 25 3.67 -0.94 -2.10
C LEU A 25 3.89 -2.10 -1.14
N ALA A 26 4.24 -3.27 -1.67
CA ALA A 26 4.51 -4.45 -0.85
C ALA A 26 5.62 -4.18 0.16
N TRP A 27 6.74 -3.57 -0.28
CA TRP A 27 7.84 -3.27 0.62
C TRP A 27 7.44 -2.26 1.72
N ILE A 28 6.80 -1.15 1.36
CA ILE A 28 6.38 -0.14 2.33
C ILE A 28 5.39 -0.71 3.35
N VAL A 29 4.40 -1.49 2.88
CA VAL A 29 3.38 -2.04 3.76
C VAL A 29 3.95 -3.15 4.64
N LEU A 30 4.76 -4.07 4.08
CA LEU A 30 5.27 -5.22 4.84
C LEU A 30 6.35 -4.81 5.84
N TRP A 31 7.32 -4.02 5.43
CA TRP A 31 8.52 -3.71 6.25
C TRP A 31 8.63 -2.27 6.70
N LYS A 32 7.63 -1.42 6.41
CA LYS A 32 7.61 0.00 6.82
C LYS A 32 8.91 0.74 6.47
N LEU A 33 9.47 0.45 5.28
CA LEU A 33 10.74 0.97 4.74
C LEU A 33 12.01 0.40 5.42
N GLU A 34 11.91 -0.56 6.30
CA GLU A 34 13.07 -1.27 6.85
C GLU A 34 13.63 -2.30 5.85
N ALA A 35 14.85 -2.80 6.12
CA ALA A 35 15.38 -3.93 5.37
C ALA A 35 14.46 -5.15 5.58
N PRO A 36 14.17 -5.94 4.52
CA PRO A 36 13.33 -7.11 4.68
C PRO A 36 13.86 -8.06 5.76
N TRP A 37 13.01 -8.36 6.74
CA TRP A 37 13.31 -9.29 7.83
C TRP A 37 12.10 -10.19 8.08
N VAL A 38 12.35 -11.31 8.72
CA VAL A 38 11.31 -12.24 9.20
C VAL A 38 11.37 -12.19 10.72
N GLY A 39 10.22 -11.99 11.36
CA GLY A 39 10.14 -12.02 12.81
C GLY A 39 10.59 -13.37 13.34
N GLU A 40 11.27 -13.40 14.48
CA GLU A 40 11.51 -14.65 15.17
C GLU A 40 10.17 -15.31 15.40
N ALA A 41 10.04 -16.60 15.01
CA ALA A 41 8.80 -17.37 15.14
C ALA A 41 8.35 -17.23 16.60
N ALA A 42 7.45 -16.32 16.84
CA ALA A 42 7.20 -15.83 18.18
C ALA A 42 6.56 -16.97 18.96
N LEU A 43 7.15 -17.26 20.10
CA LEU A 43 6.56 -18.09 21.14
C LEU A 43 5.20 -17.55 21.64
N LEU A 44 4.81 -16.36 21.17
CA LEU A 44 3.53 -15.72 21.47
C LEU A 44 2.74 -15.49 20.17
N PRO A 45 1.48 -15.97 20.12
CA PRO A 45 0.62 -15.71 18.97
C PRO A 45 0.39 -14.20 18.82
N ARG A 46 0.68 -13.66 17.62
CA ARG A 46 0.40 -12.25 17.35
C ARG A 46 -1.10 -12.00 17.32
N PRO A 47 -1.58 -10.90 17.91
CA PRO A 47 -3.00 -10.64 18.00
C PRO A 47 -3.62 -10.50 16.59
N ILE A 48 -4.79 -11.09 16.41
CA ILE A 48 -5.64 -10.91 15.23
C ILE A 48 -6.71 -9.90 15.60
N LYS A 49 -6.68 -8.74 14.96
CA LYS A 49 -7.64 -7.66 15.20
C LYS A 49 -8.78 -7.74 14.19
N LEU A 50 -9.87 -8.37 14.61
CA LEU A 50 -11.06 -8.56 13.77
C LEU A 50 -12.04 -7.39 13.83
N ILE A 51 -12.05 -6.62 14.94
CA ILE A 51 -12.94 -5.47 15.08
C ILE A 51 -12.22 -4.24 14.55
N PRO A 52 -12.68 -3.67 13.42
CA PRO A 52 -12.01 -2.52 12.83
C PRO A 52 -12.14 -1.28 13.72
N PHE A 53 -11.15 -0.40 13.67
CA PHE A 53 -11.08 0.90 14.35
C PHE A 53 -11.14 0.87 15.88
N VAL A 54 -11.16 -0.29 16.51
CA VAL A 54 -11.20 -0.44 17.97
C VAL A 54 -9.78 -0.79 18.46
N PRO A 55 -9.24 -0.11 19.48
CA PRO A 55 -8.03 -0.53 20.15
C PRO A 55 -8.22 -1.92 20.78
N ASN A 56 -7.38 -2.86 20.45
CA ASN A 56 -7.35 -4.16 21.15
C ASN A 56 -6.20 -4.11 22.17
N GLY A 57 -6.52 -4.02 23.47
CA GLY A 57 -5.60 -4.17 24.59
C GLY A 57 -4.12 -3.89 24.30
N ASP A 58 -3.33 -4.96 24.17
CA ASP A 58 -1.88 -4.88 23.97
C ASP A 58 -1.45 -4.47 22.54
N ALA A 59 -2.35 -4.53 21.55
CA ALA A 59 -2.02 -4.21 20.14
C ALA A 59 -2.17 -2.71 19.80
N GLY A 60 -2.69 -1.89 20.71
CA GLY A 60 -2.97 -0.49 20.45
C GLY A 60 -4.08 -0.24 19.40
N GLY A 61 -4.43 1.01 19.18
CA GLY A 61 -5.27 1.45 18.06
C GLY A 61 -4.40 1.74 16.83
N SER A 62 -4.96 1.55 15.62
CA SER A 62 -4.29 2.00 14.39
C SER A 62 -4.07 3.52 14.48
N ALA A 63 -2.80 3.96 14.41
CA ALA A 63 -2.50 5.38 14.50
C ALA A 63 -3.16 6.12 13.31
N PRO A 64 -3.75 7.30 13.52
CA PRO A 64 -4.40 8.04 12.43
C PRO A 64 -3.52 8.25 11.21
N LEU A 65 -2.22 8.43 11.41
CA LEU A 65 -1.24 8.55 10.33
C LEU A 65 -1.08 7.23 9.54
N GLU A 66 -1.07 6.08 10.21
CA GLU A 66 -1.01 4.76 9.58
C GLU A 66 -2.22 4.52 8.68
N VAL A 67 -3.42 4.82 9.19
CA VAL A 67 -4.67 4.77 8.43
C VAL A 67 -4.59 5.66 7.19
N LEU A 68 -4.11 6.90 7.35
CA LEU A 68 -3.97 7.85 6.26
C LEU A 68 -2.93 7.35 5.22
N PHE A 69 -1.78 6.87 5.65
CA PHE A 69 -0.75 6.33 4.74
C PHE A 69 -1.27 5.13 3.96
N ASN A 70 -1.93 4.17 4.60
CA ASN A 70 -2.52 3.01 3.95
C ASN A 70 -3.54 3.43 2.90
N LEU A 71 -4.42 4.36 3.22
CA LEU A 71 -5.39 4.91 2.27
C LEU A 71 -4.69 5.55 1.05
N LEU A 72 -3.71 6.42 1.29
CA LEU A 72 -3.00 7.14 0.23
C LEU A 72 -2.18 6.20 -0.67
N LEU A 73 -1.55 5.19 -0.07
CA LEU A 73 -0.76 4.20 -0.80
C LEU A 73 -1.61 3.37 -1.77
N PHE A 74 -2.89 3.12 -1.47
CA PHE A 74 -3.77 2.34 -2.33
C PHE A 74 -4.51 3.15 -3.41
N ILE A 75 -4.51 4.49 -3.36
CA ILE A 75 -5.07 5.33 -4.43
C ILE A 75 -4.46 5.01 -5.81
N PRO A 76 -3.13 4.95 -5.99
CA PRO A 76 -2.54 4.58 -7.26
C PRO A 76 -2.95 3.18 -7.72
N PHE A 77 -3.16 2.23 -6.81
CA PHE A 77 -3.61 0.89 -7.17
C PHE A 77 -4.93 0.91 -7.93
N GLY A 78 -5.93 1.64 -7.42
CA GLY A 78 -7.22 1.80 -8.11
C GLY A 78 -7.08 2.51 -9.46
N LEU A 79 -6.22 3.53 -9.55
CA LEU A 79 -5.92 4.22 -10.81
C LEU A 79 -5.30 3.26 -11.85
N TYR A 80 -4.33 2.45 -11.46
CA TYR A 80 -3.69 1.46 -12.34
C TYR A 80 -4.70 0.42 -12.82
N LEU A 81 -5.50 -0.17 -11.93
CA LEU A 81 -6.51 -1.16 -12.30
C LEU A 81 -7.53 -0.57 -13.28
N GLY A 82 -8.03 0.63 -13.00
CA GLY A 82 -9.00 1.28 -13.89
C GLY A 82 -8.44 1.70 -15.25
N LEU A 83 -7.12 1.89 -15.39
CA LEU A 83 -6.46 2.16 -16.68
C LEU A 83 -6.09 0.88 -17.42
N LEU A 84 -5.63 -0.16 -16.71
CA LEU A 84 -5.19 -1.43 -17.29
C LEU A 84 -6.35 -2.35 -17.68
N ALA A 85 -7.45 -2.29 -16.91
CA ALA A 85 -8.63 -3.12 -17.08
C ALA A 85 -9.92 -2.26 -17.19
N PRO A 86 -10.04 -1.41 -18.24
CA PRO A 86 -11.15 -0.45 -18.35
C PRO A 86 -12.52 -1.10 -18.53
N SER A 87 -12.57 -2.38 -18.91
CA SER A 87 -13.78 -3.17 -19.06
C SER A 87 -14.27 -3.83 -17.76
N TRP A 88 -13.42 -3.83 -16.71
CA TRP A 88 -13.81 -4.42 -15.44
C TRP A 88 -14.86 -3.56 -14.76
N LYS A 89 -15.84 -4.24 -14.17
CA LYS A 89 -16.87 -3.61 -13.36
C LYS A 89 -16.26 -3.20 -12.00
N TRP A 90 -16.82 -2.18 -11.40
CA TRP A 90 -16.29 -1.65 -10.13
C TRP A 90 -16.18 -2.72 -9.03
N PHE A 91 -17.15 -3.65 -8.95
CA PHE A 91 -17.10 -4.73 -7.95
C PHE A 91 -15.98 -5.75 -8.20
N THR A 92 -15.59 -5.99 -9.47
CA THR A 92 -14.43 -6.83 -9.80
C THR A 92 -13.15 -6.16 -9.32
N VAL A 93 -13.02 -4.85 -9.55
CA VAL A 93 -11.85 -4.08 -9.06
C VAL A 93 -11.84 -4.07 -7.54
N THR A 94 -12.99 -3.87 -6.88
CA THR A 94 -13.11 -3.96 -5.42
C THR A 94 -12.65 -5.32 -4.90
N GLY A 95 -13.09 -6.41 -5.53
CA GLY A 95 -12.66 -7.76 -5.17
C GLY A 95 -11.14 -7.94 -5.27
N VAL A 96 -10.51 -7.39 -6.30
CA VAL A 96 -9.03 -7.43 -6.44
C VAL A 96 -8.35 -6.59 -5.36
N LEU A 97 -8.89 -5.41 -5.02
CA LEU A 97 -8.33 -4.57 -3.96
C LEU A 97 -8.41 -5.26 -2.58
N VAL A 98 -9.57 -5.85 -2.27
CA VAL A 98 -9.76 -6.62 -1.03
C VAL A 98 -8.80 -7.80 -0.99
N ALA A 99 -8.71 -8.58 -2.09
CA ALA A 99 -7.84 -9.75 -2.14
C ALA A 99 -6.35 -9.35 -1.97
N ALA A 100 -5.91 -8.29 -2.65
CA ALA A 100 -4.55 -7.80 -2.51
C ALA A 100 -4.23 -7.33 -1.09
N SER A 101 -5.16 -6.61 -0.43
CA SER A 101 -4.99 -6.18 0.94
C SER A 101 -4.94 -7.36 1.90
N LEU A 102 -5.85 -8.35 1.75
CA LEU A 102 -5.84 -9.57 2.55
C LEU A 102 -4.53 -10.36 2.39
N VAL A 103 -3.99 -10.44 1.17
CA VAL A 103 -2.70 -11.09 0.94
C VAL A 103 -1.59 -10.39 1.72
N LEU A 104 -1.54 -9.06 1.73
CA LEU A 104 -0.54 -8.31 2.51
C LEU A 104 -0.69 -8.59 4.01
N GLU A 105 -1.90 -8.55 4.54
CA GLU A 105 -2.19 -8.85 5.95
C GLU A 105 -1.76 -10.28 6.34
N VAL A 106 -2.13 -11.26 5.50
CA VAL A 106 -1.73 -12.66 5.73
C VAL A 106 -0.21 -12.81 5.69
N VAL A 107 0.47 -12.15 4.73
CA VAL A 107 1.94 -12.18 4.64
C VAL A 107 2.58 -11.55 5.87
N GLN A 108 2.07 -10.40 6.35
CA GLN A 108 2.57 -9.77 7.59
C GLN A 108 2.42 -10.70 8.79
N HIS A 109 1.28 -11.35 8.92
CA HIS A 109 1.01 -12.28 10.01
C HIS A 109 1.91 -13.51 9.93
N VAL A 110 2.03 -14.15 8.75
CA VAL A 110 2.85 -15.37 8.54
C VAL A 110 4.33 -15.08 8.75
N LEU A 111 4.82 -13.95 8.27
CA LEU A 111 6.23 -13.54 8.47
C LEU A 111 6.49 -13.00 9.87
N SER A 112 5.49 -12.92 10.74
CA SER A 112 5.59 -12.37 12.09
C SER A 112 6.16 -10.94 12.15
N ILE A 113 5.88 -10.12 11.12
CA ILE A 113 6.31 -8.73 11.01
C ILE A 113 5.21 -7.72 11.34
N GLY A 114 3.98 -8.17 11.51
CA GLY A 114 2.81 -7.37 11.88
C GLY A 114 1.68 -8.21 12.47
N SER A 115 0.64 -7.55 12.98
CA SER A 115 -0.62 -8.15 13.39
C SER A 115 -1.62 -8.06 12.25
N PHE A 116 -2.48 -9.08 12.08
CA PHE A 116 -3.59 -8.99 11.13
C PHE A 116 -4.60 -7.93 11.60
N ASP A 117 -4.85 -6.89 10.78
CA ASP A 117 -5.81 -5.82 11.11
C ASP A 117 -6.86 -5.65 10.01
N THR A 118 -8.12 -5.93 10.35
CA THR A 118 -9.26 -5.72 9.45
C THR A 118 -9.42 -4.23 9.06
N THR A 119 -8.96 -3.31 9.90
CA THR A 119 -8.96 -1.87 9.59
C THR A 119 -8.19 -1.59 8.32
N ASP A 120 -7.01 -2.21 8.17
CA ASP A 120 -6.14 -2.00 7.02
C ASP A 120 -6.79 -2.52 5.73
N VAL A 121 -7.50 -3.65 5.79
CA VAL A 121 -8.25 -4.17 4.63
C VAL A 121 -9.31 -3.18 4.17
N ILE A 122 -10.05 -2.58 5.11
CA ILE A 122 -11.09 -1.59 4.81
C ILE A 122 -10.47 -0.31 4.23
N VAL A 123 -9.44 0.21 4.87
CA VAL A 123 -8.78 1.47 4.50
C VAL A 123 -8.09 1.35 3.15
N ASN A 124 -7.36 0.28 2.92
CA ASN A 124 -6.70 -0.02 1.65
C ASN A 124 -7.70 -0.12 0.50
N THR A 125 -8.82 -0.84 0.74
CA THR A 125 -9.90 -0.95 -0.25
C THR A 125 -10.52 0.42 -0.53
N ALA A 126 -10.78 1.22 0.50
CA ALA A 126 -11.31 2.57 0.37
C ALA A 126 -10.37 3.48 -0.44
N GLY A 127 -9.05 3.40 -0.20
CA GLY A 127 -8.03 4.10 -0.98
C GLY A 127 -8.06 3.72 -2.46
N GLY A 128 -8.13 2.43 -2.77
CA GLY A 128 -8.25 1.95 -4.14
C GLY A 128 -9.54 2.41 -4.83
N LEU A 129 -10.67 2.39 -4.12
CA LEU A 129 -11.95 2.92 -4.63
C LEU A 129 -11.89 4.44 -4.85
N ALA A 130 -11.23 5.18 -3.98
CA ALA A 130 -10.96 6.60 -4.18
C ALA A 130 -10.16 6.84 -5.46
N GLY A 131 -9.15 6.00 -5.74
CA GLY A 131 -8.40 6.01 -7.00
C GLY A 131 -9.29 5.79 -8.23
N LEU A 132 -10.22 4.83 -8.18
CA LEU A 132 -11.22 4.64 -9.25
C LEU A 132 -12.12 5.87 -9.41
N GLY A 133 -12.57 6.46 -8.32
CA GLY A 133 -13.37 7.69 -8.33
C GLY A 133 -12.61 8.86 -8.97
N LEU A 134 -11.34 9.04 -8.64
CA LEU A 134 -10.46 10.03 -9.26
C LEU A 134 -10.29 9.78 -10.76
N LEU A 135 -10.16 8.51 -11.19
CA LEU A 135 -10.10 8.17 -12.60
C LEU A 135 -11.42 8.50 -13.31
N ALA A 136 -12.57 8.20 -12.71
CA ALA A 136 -13.88 8.54 -13.26
C ALA A 136 -14.05 10.05 -13.42
N LEU A 137 -13.65 10.82 -12.42
CA LEU A 137 -13.65 12.29 -12.46
C LEU A 137 -12.70 12.82 -13.54
N SER A 138 -11.52 12.24 -13.67
CA SER A 138 -10.51 12.58 -14.69
C SER A 138 -11.05 12.30 -16.09
N ARG A 139 -11.80 11.20 -16.28
CA ARG A 139 -12.45 10.88 -17.56
C ARG A 139 -13.47 11.96 -17.96
N ARG A 140 -14.22 12.48 -17.01
CA ARG A 140 -15.16 13.60 -17.26
C ARG A 140 -14.41 14.89 -17.64
N ARG A 141 -13.27 15.18 -17.01
CA ARG A 141 -12.52 16.43 -17.20
C ARG A 141 -11.62 16.40 -18.43
N PHE A 142 -10.91 15.31 -18.69
CA PHE A 142 -9.87 15.20 -19.72
C PHE A 142 -10.30 14.35 -20.92
N GLN A 143 -11.44 13.66 -20.84
CA GLN A 143 -12.02 12.84 -21.90
C GLN A 143 -10.97 11.92 -22.57
N ALA A 144 -10.76 12.02 -23.88
CA ALA A 144 -9.80 11.21 -24.63
C ALA A 144 -8.33 11.39 -24.17
N ARG A 145 -8.00 12.46 -23.44
CA ARG A 145 -6.65 12.70 -22.92
C ARG A 145 -6.39 12.00 -21.58
N THR A 146 -7.41 11.48 -20.92
CA THR A 146 -7.30 10.84 -19.60
C THR A 146 -6.18 9.81 -19.51
N PRO A 147 -6.04 8.83 -20.43
CA PRO A 147 -4.99 7.82 -20.30
C PRO A 147 -3.59 8.43 -20.29
N VAL A 148 -3.34 9.44 -21.13
CA VAL A 148 -2.04 10.10 -21.23
C VAL A 148 -1.75 10.91 -19.97
N VAL A 149 -2.73 11.70 -19.50
CA VAL A 149 -2.57 12.52 -18.29
C VAL A 149 -2.34 11.64 -17.07
N MET A 150 -3.20 10.62 -16.88
CA MET A 150 -3.08 9.74 -15.72
C MET A 150 -1.80 8.90 -15.75
N THR A 151 -1.34 8.42 -16.91
CA THR A 151 -0.06 7.72 -17.00
C THR A 151 1.10 8.64 -16.63
N ARG A 152 1.08 9.91 -17.02
CA ARG A 152 2.11 10.88 -16.59
C ARG A 152 2.08 11.11 -15.08
N VAL A 153 0.90 11.29 -14.51
CA VAL A 153 0.73 11.45 -13.06
C VAL A 153 1.28 10.24 -12.33
N LEU A 154 0.90 9.03 -12.76
CA LEU A 154 1.38 7.79 -12.16
C LEU A 154 2.89 7.60 -12.33
N ALA A 155 3.46 7.97 -13.48
CA ALA A 155 4.90 7.90 -13.70
C ALA A 155 5.66 8.84 -12.76
N ILE A 156 5.18 10.08 -12.61
CA ILE A 156 5.77 11.05 -11.68
C ILE A 156 5.62 10.56 -10.23
N ALA A 157 4.43 10.09 -9.84
CA ALA A 157 4.19 9.59 -8.49
C ALA A 157 5.07 8.37 -8.17
N THR A 158 5.22 7.43 -9.12
CA THR A 158 6.10 6.26 -8.95
C THR A 158 7.56 6.69 -8.86
N LEU A 159 8.02 7.62 -9.71
CA LEU A 159 9.39 8.14 -9.65
C LEU A 159 9.66 8.85 -8.32
N VAL A 160 8.74 9.71 -7.88
CA VAL A 160 8.86 10.39 -6.58
C VAL A 160 8.90 9.38 -5.44
N GLY A 161 8.06 8.33 -5.48
CA GLY A 161 8.07 7.25 -4.50
C GLY A 161 9.41 6.51 -4.48
N VAL A 162 9.95 6.14 -5.65
CA VAL A 162 11.28 5.49 -5.74
C VAL A 162 12.37 6.38 -5.19
N LEU A 163 12.38 7.66 -5.54
CA LEU A 163 13.37 8.62 -5.05
C LEU A 163 13.25 8.84 -3.53
N ALA A 164 12.03 8.98 -3.01
CA ALA A 164 11.80 9.14 -1.58
C ALA A 164 12.33 7.93 -0.80
N VAL A 165 12.06 6.72 -1.28
CA VAL A 165 12.56 5.47 -0.70
C VAL A 165 14.10 5.40 -0.80
N ALA A 166 14.68 5.74 -1.96
CA ALA A 166 16.13 5.76 -2.14
C ALA A 166 16.83 6.75 -1.19
N ILE A 167 16.26 7.95 -1.04
CA ILE A 167 16.76 8.97 -0.11
C ILE A 167 16.64 8.47 1.33
N PHE A 168 15.52 7.85 1.69
CA PHE A 168 15.31 7.31 3.03
C PHE A 168 16.35 6.24 3.37
N ILE A 169 16.62 5.30 2.46
CA ILE A 169 17.63 4.25 2.65
C ILE A 169 19.04 4.83 2.74
N ALA A 170 19.35 5.85 1.92
CA ALA A 170 20.65 6.51 1.93
C ALA A 170 20.84 7.43 3.15
N SER A 171 19.76 7.78 3.86
CA SER A 171 19.82 8.65 5.03
C SER A 171 20.37 7.91 6.25
N PRO A 172 21.07 8.60 7.18
CA PRO A 172 21.50 8.01 8.45
C PRO A 172 20.35 7.77 9.43
N LEU A 173 19.11 8.12 9.06
CA LEU A 173 17.91 7.90 9.86
C LEU A 173 17.51 6.42 9.77
N HIS A 174 18.25 5.58 10.46
CA HIS A 174 17.86 4.19 10.66
C HIS A 174 16.89 4.14 11.83
N TYR A 175 15.63 3.85 11.54
CA TYR A 175 14.74 3.33 12.56
C TYR A 175 15.23 1.92 12.85
N GLY A 176 16.01 1.77 13.92
CA GLY A 176 16.32 0.43 14.41
C GLY A 176 15.00 -0.28 14.73
N PRO A 177 14.90 -1.61 14.51
CA PRO A 177 13.74 -2.37 14.94
C PRO A 177 13.48 -2.03 16.40
N GLN A 178 12.23 -1.75 16.75
CA GLN A 178 11.82 -1.66 18.15
C GLN A 178 12.02 -3.06 18.75
N ARG A 179 13.24 -3.34 19.17
CA ARG A 179 13.53 -4.49 20.01
C ARG A 179 12.79 -4.22 21.30
N ASP A 180 11.79 -5.03 21.60
CA ASP A 180 11.20 -5.04 22.92
C ASP A 180 12.34 -5.12 23.92
N VAL A 181 12.57 -4.03 24.65
CA VAL A 181 13.55 -4.00 25.71
C VAL A 181 12.97 -4.90 26.79
N ILE A 182 13.40 -6.16 26.80
CA ILE A 182 13.09 -7.07 27.89
C ILE A 182 13.75 -6.44 29.11
N PHE A 183 12.96 -5.71 29.89
CA PHE A 183 13.40 -5.26 31.18
C PHE A 183 13.64 -6.51 32.04
N PRO A 184 14.86 -6.77 32.49
CA PRO A 184 15.05 -7.86 33.41
C PRO A 184 14.19 -7.58 34.66
N SER A 185 13.30 -8.53 34.98
CA SER A 185 12.53 -8.47 36.20
C SER A 185 13.48 -8.22 37.36
N PRO A 186 13.20 -7.27 38.29
CA PRO A 186 14.02 -7.09 39.47
C PRO A 186 14.10 -8.43 40.21
N SER A 187 15.30 -8.99 40.26
CA SER A 187 15.59 -10.17 41.05
C SER A 187 15.09 -9.91 42.45
N ALA A 188 14.14 -10.70 42.93
CA ALA A 188 13.79 -10.76 44.32
C ALA A 188 15.11 -11.09 45.09
N SER A 189 15.64 -10.11 45.80
CA SER A 189 16.70 -10.33 46.74
C SER A 189 16.16 -11.12 47.93
N PRO A 190 16.94 -12.04 48.48
CA PRO A 190 16.53 -12.96 49.54
C PRO A 190 16.22 -12.25 50.88
#